data_62150f467edb286e04c4659aec897ed5
#
_entry.id   62150f467edb286e04c4659aec897ed5
#
_cell.length_a   1.000
_cell.length_b   1.000
_cell.length_c   1.000
_cell.angle_alpha   90.00
_cell.angle_beta   90.00
_cell.angle_gamma   90.00
#
_symmetry.space_group_name_H-M   'P 1'
#
loop_
_entity.id
_entity.type
_entity.pdbx_description
1 polymer ?
#
loop_
_entity_poly.entity_id
_entity_poly.type
_entity_poly.pdbx_seq_one_letter_code
_entity_poly.pdbx_strand_id
1 'polypeptide(L)'
;MRGIGAGVIDRMTRACVCASLLLAPVLAQAATEEDPWESINRPIFRFNDTIDTYALKPLAQGYQWVTPQFLEDGIHNMFRNLGDVTNLANNVLQLKPHAAGVDTARLIVNTTFGLAGFFDVGTKMGLQRSDEDFGQTLGYWGVGSGPYVMLPLLGPS
;
A
#
# COMPACT_ATOMS: atom_id res chain seq x y z
N MET A 1 55.42 24.81 19.25
CA MET A 1 53.99 24.53 19.47
C MET A 1 53.50 23.55 18.43
N ARG A 2 53.69 22.27 18.61
CA ARG A 2 53.25 21.19 17.71
C ARG A 2 52.79 20.02 18.56
N GLY A 3 51.52 19.56 18.40
CA GLY A 3 51.20 18.17 18.73
C GLY A 3 49.99 17.91 19.66
N ILE A 4 49.11 18.88 20.00
CA ILE A 4 47.96 18.58 20.86
C ILE A 4 46.67 18.36 20.07
N GLY A 5 46.56 18.87 18.83
CA GLY A 5 45.34 18.78 18.03
C GLY A 5 45.07 17.42 17.37
N ALA A 6 46.13 16.73 16.94
CA ALA A 6 45.97 15.47 16.18
C ALA A 6 45.45 14.29 17.04
N GLY A 7 45.86 14.21 18.30
CA GLY A 7 45.44 13.12 19.19
C GLY A 7 44.01 13.21 19.69
N VAL A 8 43.45 14.42 19.76
CA VAL A 8 42.07 14.61 20.20
C VAL A 8 41.05 14.28 19.09
N ILE A 9 41.37 14.67 17.85
CA ILE A 9 40.53 14.36 16.67
C ILE A 9 40.49 12.84 16.42
N ASP A 10 41.65 12.14 16.54
CA ASP A 10 41.71 10.68 16.35
C ASP A 10 40.91 9.91 17.43
N ARG A 11 40.91 10.39 18.68
CA ARG A 11 40.12 9.80 19.76
C ARG A 11 38.60 10.06 19.60
N MET A 12 38.19 11.23 19.11
CA MET A 12 36.78 11.53 18.84
C MET A 12 36.26 10.74 17.63
N THR A 13 37.06 10.58 16.58
CA THR A 13 36.67 9.78 15.42
C THR A 13 36.53 8.30 15.75
N ARG A 14 37.43 7.74 16.57
CA ARG A 14 37.32 6.34 17.04
C ARG A 14 36.15 6.13 17.97
N ALA A 15 35.83 7.10 18.83
CA ALA A 15 34.65 7.04 19.71
C ALA A 15 33.34 7.09 18.92
N CYS A 16 33.25 7.91 17.86
CA CYS A 16 32.07 7.97 16.99
C CYS A 16 31.88 6.69 16.15
N VAL A 17 32.96 6.10 15.65
CA VAL A 17 32.91 4.84 14.89
C VAL A 17 32.53 3.67 15.81
N CYS A 18 33.03 3.62 17.04
CA CYS A 18 32.63 2.59 18.01
C CYS A 18 31.18 2.75 18.46
N ALA A 19 30.67 3.98 18.61
CA ALA A 19 29.27 4.24 18.98
C ALA A 19 28.32 3.84 17.85
N SER A 20 28.66 4.07 16.59
CA SER A 20 27.84 3.66 15.43
C SER A 20 27.84 2.15 15.22
N LEU A 21 28.91 1.43 15.57
CA LEU A 21 28.98 -0.03 15.50
C LEU A 21 28.21 -0.73 16.62
N LEU A 22 27.98 -0.08 17.77
CA LEU A 22 27.19 -0.62 18.87
C LEU A 22 25.68 -0.37 18.71
N LEU A 23 25.27 0.58 17.88
CA LEU A 23 23.85 0.84 17.56
C LEU A 23 23.31 -0.06 16.42
N ALA A 24 24.18 -0.64 15.61
CA ALA A 24 23.78 -1.48 14.48
C ALA A 24 22.99 -2.76 14.89
N PRO A 25 23.31 -3.47 15.99
CA PRO A 25 22.55 -4.66 16.38
C PRO A 25 21.18 -4.33 17.03
N VAL A 26 20.96 -3.11 17.52
CA VAL A 26 19.67 -2.73 18.13
C VAL A 26 18.60 -2.48 17.06
N LEU A 27 19.00 -2.05 15.87
CA LEU A 27 18.06 -1.84 14.75
C LEU A 27 17.72 -3.13 13.99
N ALA A 28 18.52 -4.18 14.15
CA ALA A 28 18.29 -5.46 13.50
C ALA A 28 17.35 -6.40 14.28
N GLN A 29 16.98 -6.07 15.52
CA GLN A 29 16.04 -6.85 16.33
C GLN A 29 14.59 -6.41 16.20
N ALA A 30 14.27 -5.46 15.32
CA ALA A 30 12.92 -4.92 15.15
C ALA A 30 12.06 -5.69 14.13
N ALA A 31 12.35 -6.96 13.81
CA ALA A 31 11.57 -7.68 12.81
C ALA A 31 11.57 -9.21 13.00
N THR A 32 11.23 -9.68 14.18
CA THR A 32 10.63 -11.01 14.32
C THR A 32 9.45 -10.89 15.28
N GLU A 33 8.41 -10.14 14.87
CA GLU A 33 7.09 -10.47 15.38
C GLU A 33 6.78 -11.84 14.80
N GLU A 34 6.95 -12.88 15.61
CA GLU A 34 6.48 -14.22 15.29
C GLU A 34 4.98 -14.07 14.99
N ASP A 35 4.59 -14.37 13.75
CA ASP A 35 3.18 -14.38 13.36
C ASP A 35 2.47 -15.43 14.24
N PRO A 36 1.62 -15.02 15.21
CA PRO A 36 0.98 -15.97 16.13
C PRO A 36 0.03 -16.93 15.40
N TRP A 37 -0.31 -16.63 14.14
CA TRP A 37 -1.20 -17.38 13.29
C TRP A 37 -0.48 -18.09 12.12
N GLU A 38 0.85 -18.15 12.13
CA GLU A 38 1.65 -18.76 11.06
C GLU A 38 1.17 -20.18 10.69
N SER A 39 0.79 -20.99 11.69
CA SER A 39 0.28 -22.33 11.48
C SER A 39 -1.01 -22.39 10.64
N ILE A 40 -1.80 -21.32 10.65
CA ILE A 40 -3.03 -21.15 9.86
C ILE A 40 -2.72 -20.39 8.58
N ASN A 41 -1.97 -19.30 8.66
CA ASN A 41 -1.66 -18.42 7.54
C ASN A 41 -0.85 -19.14 6.45
N ARG A 42 0.14 -19.96 6.81
CA ARG A 42 1.01 -20.67 5.86
C ARG A 42 0.25 -21.68 4.96
N PRO A 43 -0.65 -22.55 5.45
CA PRO A 43 -1.48 -23.39 4.59
C PRO A 43 -2.38 -22.58 3.65
N ILE A 44 -3.00 -21.49 4.14
CA ILE A 44 -3.88 -20.65 3.35
C ILE A 44 -3.09 -19.92 2.26
N PHE A 45 -1.89 -19.41 2.58
CA PHE A 45 -1.00 -18.82 1.60
C PHE A 45 -0.66 -19.80 0.48
N ARG A 46 -0.27 -21.05 0.81
CA ARG A 46 0.03 -22.08 -0.21
C ARG A 46 -1.18 -22.41 -1.07
N PHE A 47 -2.37 -22.45 -0.50
CA PHE A 47 -3.61 -22.65 -1.22
C PHE A 47 -3.85 -21.49 -2.20
N ASN A 48 -3.74 -20.24 -1.73
CA ASN A 48 -3.89 -19.05 -2.55
C ASN A 48 -2.86 -19.01 -3.70
N ASP A 49 -1.58 -19.28 -3.39
CA ASP A 49 -0.50 -19.32 -4.39
C ASP A 49 -0.72 -20.41 -5.45
N THR A 50 -1.23 -21.57 -5.03
CA THR A 50 -1.57 -22.65 -5.95
C THR A 50 -2.69 -22.23 -6.90
N ILE A 51 -3.77 -21.66 -6.39
CA ILE A 51 -4.88 -21.18 -7.23
C ILE A 51 -4.40 -20.04 -8.14
N ASP A 52 -3.63 -19.08 -7.62
CA ASP A 52 -3.08 -18.01 -8.43
C ASP A 52 -2.23 -18.55 -9.58
N THR A 53 -1.31 -19.46 -9.29
CA THR A 53 -0.37 -19.98 -10.28
C THR A 53 -1.03 -20.84 -11.35
N TYR A 54 -1.95 -21.73 -10.96
CA TYR A 54 -2.52 -22.74 -11.89
C TYR A 54 -3.89 -22.35 -12.47
N ALA A 55 -4.59 -21.38 -11.88
CA ALA A 55 -5.90 -20.95 -12.35
C ALA A 55 -5.93 -19.46 -12.72
N LEU A 56 -5.62 -18.56 -11.79
CA LEU A 56 -5.83 -17.13 -12.03
C LEU A 56 -4.85 -16.55 -13.04
N LYS A 57 -3.55 -16.89 -12.94
CA LYS A 57 -2.54 -16.40 -13.92
C LYS A 57 -2.81 -16.87 -15.34
N PRO A 58 -3.06 -18.17 -15.63
CA PRO A 58 -3.41 -18.59 -16.99
C PRO A 58 -4.69 -17.95 -17.51
N LEU A 59 -5.72 -17.80 -16.66
CA LEU A 59 -6.97 -17.15 -17.03
C LEU A 59 -6.75 -15.66 -17.35
N ALA A 60 -5.98 -14.95 -16.53
CA ALA A 60 -5.63 -13.56 -16.77
C ALA A 60 -4.82 -13.36 -18.05
N GLN A 61 -3.85 -14.25 -18.32
CA GLN A 61 -3.08 -14.23 -19.57
C GLN A 61 -3.98 -14.48 -20.80
N GLY A 62 -4.91 -15.45 -20.71
CA GLY A 62 -5.88 -15.69 -21.76
C GLY A 62 -6.81 -14.50 -22.00
N TYR A 63 -7.26 -13.85 -20.96
CA TYR A 63 -8.05 -12.62 -21.02
C TYR A 63 -7.27 -11.49 -21.73
N GLN A 64 -6.03 -11.22 -21.31
CA GLN A 64 -5.17 -10.19 -21.92
C GLN A 64 -4.86 -10.48 -23.40
N TRP A 65 -4.76 -11.75 -23.78
CA TRP A 65 -4.49 -12.12 -25.17
C TRP A 65 -5.70 -11.85 -26.09
N VAL A 66 -6.93 -11.99 -25.58
CA VAL A 66 -8.17 -11.82 -26.35
C VAL A 66 -8.71 -10.39 -26.28
N THR A 67 -8.46 -9.67 -25.15
CA THR A 67 -9.06 -8.37 -24.90
C THR A 67 -8.16 -7.24 -25.38
N PRO A 68 -8.63 -6.34 -26.26
CA PRO A 68 -7.89 -5.15 -26.65
C PRO A 68 -7.60 -4.27 -25.42
N GLN A 69 -6.40 -3.69 -25.36
CA GLN A 69 -5.92 -2.93 -24.22
C GLN A 69 -6.86 -1.79 -23.81
N PHE A 70 -7.48 -1.09 -24.77
CA PHE A 70 -8.41 0.00 -24.45
C PHE A 70 -9.65 -0.45 -23.65
N LEU A 71 -10.11 -1.71 -23.87
CA LEU A 71 -11.21 -2.29 -23.10
C LEU A 71 -10.73 -2.70 -21.70
N GLU A 72 -9.54 -3.27 -21.61
CA GLU A 72 -8.92 -3.61 -20.33
C GLU A 72 -8.75 -2.36 -19.45
N ASP A 73 -8.16 -1.30 -20.01
CA ASP A 73 -7.99 -0.01 -19.34
C ASP A 73 -9.34 0.58 -18.93
N GLY A 74 -10.33 0.53 -19.81
CA GLY A 74 -11.66 1.05 -19.52
C GLY A 74 -12.36 0.30 -18.40
N ILE A 75 -12.35 -1.03 -18.42
CA ILE A 75 -12.91 -1.87 -17.35
C ILE A 75 -12.18 -1.62 -16.04
N HIS A 76 -10.84 -1.56 -16.07
CA HIS A 76 -10.03 -1.24 -14.90
C HIS A 76 -10.39 0.12 -14.30
N ASN A 77 -10.57 1.15 -15.14
CA ASN A 77 -10.98 2.48 -14.70
C ASN A 77 -12.38 2.47 -14.07
N MET A 78 -13.32 1.69 -14.58
CA MET A 78 -14.65 1.54 -13.97
C MET A 78 -14.54 0.96 -12.54
N PHE A 79 -13.75 -0.09 -12.34
CA PHE A 79 -13.52 -0.64 -11.00
C PHE A 79 -12.81 0.35 -10.08
N ARG A 80 -11.85 1.12 -10.61
CA ARG A 80 -11.20 2.20 -9.86
C ARG A 80 -12.19 3.30 -9.46
N ASN A 81 -13.11 3.67 -10.35
CA ASN A 81 -14.17 4.64 -10.04
C ASN A 81 -15.11 4.13 -8.92
N LEU A 82 -15.40 2.83 -8.88
CA LEU A 82 -16.09 2.23 -7.73
C LEU A 82 -15.24 2.31 -6.45
N GLY A 83 -13.94 2.07 -6.55
CA GLY A 83 -12.99 2.23 -5.43
C GLY A 83 -12.92 3.67 -4.91
N ASP A 84 -13.14 4.68 -5.76
CA ASP A 84 -13.18 6.09 -5.34
C ASP A 84 -14.35 6.39 -4.38
N VAL A 85 -15.42 5.57 -4.38
CA VAL A 85 -16.49 5.63 -3.35
C VAL A 85 -15.94 5.23 -1.98
N THR A 86 -15.12 4.18 -1.93
CA THR A 86 -14.48 3.73 -0.70
C THR A 86 -13.47 4.77 -0.20
N ASN A 87 -12.66 5.33 -1.10
CA ASN A 87 -11.73 6.41 -0.77
C ASN A 87 -12.45 7.62 -0.18
N LEU A 88 -13.54 8.07 -0.82
CA LEU A 88 -14.38 9.16 -0.34
C LEU A 88 -14.91 8.88 1.07
N ALA A 89 -15.47 7.69 1.29
CA ALA A 89 -16.00 7.32 2.60
C ALA A 89 -14.91 7.35 3.69
N ASN A 90 -13.73 6.79 3.40
CA ASN A 90 -12.62 6.78 4.33
C ASN A 90 -12.05 8.20 4.56
N ASN A 91 -11.92 9.04 3.53
CA ASN A 91 -11.51 10.43 3.68
C ASN A 91 -12.47 11.25 4.54
N VAL A 92 -13.79 11.02 4.42
CA VAL A 92 -14.79 11.65 5.29
C VAL A 92 -14.63 11.15 6.72
N LEU A 93 -14.48 9.86 6.95
CA LEU A 93 -14.30 9.28 8.27
C LEU A 93 -12.98 9.73 8.92
N GLN A 94 -11.95 9.96 8.13
CA GLN A 94 -10.65 10.48 8.58
C GLN A 94 -10.60 12.01 8.71
N LEU A 95 -11.72 12.71 8.51
CA LEU A 95 -11.82 14.16 8.58
C LEU A 95 -10.85 14.90 7.63
N LYS A 96 -10.66 14.35 6.41
CA LYS A 96 -9.83 14.92 5.33
C LYS A 96 -10.71 15.63 4.27
N PRO A 97 -11.27 16.82 4.52
CA PRO A 97 -12.29 17.43 3.66
C PRO A 97 -11.77 17.78 2.27
N HIS A 98 -10.49 18.13 2.14
CA HIS A 98 -9.90 18.42 0.82
C HIS A 98 -9.84 17.15 -0.04
N ALA A 99 -9.33 16.04 0.49
CA ALA A 99 -9.25 14.77 -0.23
C ALA A 99 -10.66 14.24 -0.58
N ALA A 100 -11.60 14.30 0.38
CA ALA A 100 -13.00 13.95 0.14
C ALA A 100 -13.64 14.81 -0.97
N GLY A 101 -13.32 16.10 -1.04
CA GLY A 101 -13.77 16.98 -2.12
C GLY A 101 -13.19 16.59 -3.49
N VAL A 102 -11.92 16.23 -3.55
CA VAL A 102 -11.27 15.74 -4.78
C VAL A 102 -11.89 14.41 -5.22
N ASP A 103 -12.09 13.44 -4.31
CA ASP A 103 -12.72 12.15 -4.65
C ASP A 103 -14.15 12.33 -5.14
N THR A 104 -14.92 13.25 -4.51
CA THR A 104 -16.27 13.61 -4.97
C THR A 104 -16.24 14.17 -6.39
N ALA A 105 -15.33 15.11 -6.69
CA ALA A 105 -15.18 15.68 -8.03
C ALA A 105 -14.79 14.60 -9.05
N ARG A 106 -13.88 13.69 -8.71
CA ARG A 106 -13.51 12.54 -9.55
C ARG A 106 -14.70 11.65 -9.87
N LEU A 107 -15.45 11.24 -8.84
CA LEU A 107 -16.64 10.42 -9.02
C LEU A 107 -17.65 11.06 -9.97
N ILE A 108 -17.96 12.34 -9.78
CA ILE A 108 -18.88 13.07 -10.64
C ILE A 108 -18.37 13.12 -12.08
N VAL A 109 -17.13 13.56 -12.27
CA VAL A 109 -16.53 13.75 -13.59
C VAL A 109 -16.37 12.41 -14.33
N ASN A 110 -15.83 11.40 -13.67
CA ASN A 110 -15.62 10.08 -14.26
C ASN A 110 -16.94 9.36 -14.55
N THR A 111 -17.94 9.52 -13.69
CA THR A 111 -19.25 8.88 -13.91
C THR A 111 -20.02 9.55 -15.05
N THR A 112 -20.00 10.90 -15.11
CA THR A 112 -20.79 11.65 -16.11
C THR A 112 -20.07 11.78 -17.46
N PHE A 113 -18.83 12.23 -17.45
CA PHE A 113 -18.06 12.46 -18.68
C PHE A 113 -17.17 11.28 -19.05
N GLY A 114 -16.87 10.40 -18.11
CA GLY A 114 -16.06 9.20 -18.30
C GLY A 114 -16.88 7.94 -18.61
N LEU A 115 -18.17 8.01 -18.93
CA LEU A 115 -19.05 6.86 -19.18
C LEU A 115 -18.99 5.85 -18.02
N ALA A 116 -19.52 6.25 -16.87
CA ALA A 116 -19.50 5.44 -15.64
C ALA A 116 -18.08 5.06 -15.16
N GLY A 117 -17.08 5.89 -15.50
CA GLY A 117 -15.69 5.67 -15.10
C GLY A 117 -14.85 4.90 -16.12
N PHE A 118 -15.39 4.51 -17.29
CA PHE A 118 -14.61 3.86 -18.34
C PHE A 118 -13.41 4.71 -18.78
N PHE A 119 -13.59 6.02 -18.87
CA PHE A 119 -12.52 6.98 -19.12
C PHE A 119 -12.18 7.71 -17.81
N ASP A 120 -10.91 7.70 -17.39
CA ASP A 120 -10.45 8.48 -16.24
C ASP A 120 -10.23 9.94 -16.65
N VAL A 121 -11.31 10.71 -16.70
CA VAL A 121 -11.29 12.12 -17.01
C VAL A 121 -10.72 12.94 -15.85
N GLY A 122 -11.01 12.52 -14.61
CA GLY A 122 -10.51 13.18 -13.40
C GLY A 122 -8.99 13.29 -13.35
N THR A 123 -8.28 12.22 -13.69
CA THR A 123 -6.80 12.25 -13.77
C THR A 123 -6.32 13.22 -14.86
N LYS A 124 -7.00 13.30 -16.01
CA LYS A 124 -6.66 14.25 -17.08
C LYS A 124 -6.92 15.70 -16.66
N MET A 125 -7.83 15.95 -15.72
CA MET A 125 -8.09 17.26 -15.14
C MET A 125 -7.13 17.62 -13.98
N GLY A 126 -6.18 16.75 -13.65
CA GLY A 126 -5.23 16.95 -12.55
C GLY A 126 -5.79 16.61 -11.16
N LEU A 127 -6.95 15.98 -11.07
CA LEU A 127 -7.51 15.50 -9.81
C LEU A 127 -6.79 14.22 -9.40
N GLN A 128 -5.93 14.32 -8.39
CA GLN A 128 -5.19 13.15 -7.89
C GLN A 128 -6.13 12.21 -7.13
N ARG A 129 -5.97 10.92 -7.38
CA ARG A 129 -6.73 9.88 -6.67
C ARG A 129 -6.18 9.67 -5.28
N SER A 130 -7.06 9.54 -4.30
CA SER A 130 -6.73 9.02 -2.97
C SER A 130 -6.58 7.50 -3.01
N ASP A 131 -5.88 6.94 -2.05
CA ASP A 131 -5.77 5.50 -1.85
C ASP A 131 -5.96 5.21 -0.35
N GLU A 132 -7.23 5.21 0.06
CA GLU A 132 -7.65 5.12 1.45
C GLU A 132 -8.47 3.85 1.68
N ASP A 133 -8.15 3.15 2.75
CA ASP A 133 -8.87 1.95 3.17
C ASP A 133 -9.42 2.06 4.60
N PHE A 134 -10.21 1.07 4.98
CA PHE A 134 -10.80 1.05 6.32
C PHE A 134 -9.77 0.78 7.42
N GLY A 135 -8.70 0.03 7.12
CA GLY A 135 -7.59 -0.20 8.06
C GLY A 135 -6.87 1.11 8.40
N GLN A 136 -6.59 1.93 7.38
CA GLN A 136 -6.01 3.27 7.59
C GLN A 136 -6.95 4.17 8.41
N THR A 137 -8.25 4.07 8.19
CA THR A 137 -9.26 4.82 8.96
C THR A 137 -9.26 4.41 10.42
N LEU A 138 -9.20 3.10 10.73
CA LEU A 138 -9.08 2.61 12.10
C LEU A 138 -7.76 3.05 12.75
N GLY A 139 -6.66 2.99 12.00
CA GLY A 139 -5.36 3.49 12.45
C GLY A 139 -5.39 4.99 12.77
N TYR A 140 -6.06 5.79 11.95
CA TYR A 140 -6.26 7.23 12.22
C TYR A 140 -7.02 7.48 13.53
N TRP A 141 -7.98 6.63 13.88
CA TRP A 141 -8.72 6.69 15.15
C TRP A 141 -8.00 6.04 16.33
N GLY A 142 -6.75 5.60 16.15
CA GLY A 142 -5.91 5.06 17.21
C GLY A 142 -6.12 3.57 17.49
N VAL A 143 -6.79 2.85 16.64
CA VAL A 143 -6.87 1.39 16.71
C VAL A 143 -5.51 0.82 16.27
N GLY A 144 -4.84 0.09 17.16
CA GLY A 144 -3.57 -0.56 16.84
C GLY A 144 -3.72 -1.67 15.80
N SER A 145 -2.62 -1.99 15.13
CA SER A 145 -2.57 -3.12 14.21
C SER A 145 -2.85 -4.43 14.94
N GLY A 146 -3.73 -5.24 14.37
CA GLY A 146 -4.00 -6.60 14.82
C GLY A 146 -2.96 -7.61 14.31
N PRO A 147 -3.07 -8.88 14.71
CA PRO A 147 -2.25 -9.94 14.15
C PRO A 147 -2.55 -10.12 12.66
N TYR A 148 -1.50 -10.46 11.90
CA TYR A 148 -1.63 -10.77 10.48
C TYR A 148 -2.53 -11.99 10.26
N VAL A 149 -3.50 -11.88 9.37
CA VAL A 149 -4.42 -12.97 9.00
C VAL A 149 -4.45 -13.13 7.49
N MET A 150 -4.20 -14.36 7.02
CA MET A 150 -4.33 -14.71 5.62
C MET A 150 -5.74 -15.24 5.34
N LEU A 151 -6.45 -14.59 4.43
CA LEU A 151 -7.79 -15.02 4.03
C LEU A 151 -7.74 -15.87 2.75
N PRO A 152 -8.50 -16.98 2.68
CA PRO A 152 -8.60 -17.77 1.46
C PRO A 152 -9.14 -16.92 0.31
N LEU A 153 -8.46 -16.92 -0.83
CA LEU A 153 -8.76 -16.18 -2.06
C LEU A 153 -8.70 -14.63 -1.95
N LEU A 154 -8.78 -14.06 -0.76
CA LEU A 154 -8.78 -12.61 -0.56
C LEU A 154 -7.38 -12.07 -0.24
N GLY A 155 -6.47 -12.93 0.18
CA GLY A 155 -5.10 -12.53 0.52
C GLY A 155 -4.93 -12.04 1.97
N PRO A 156 -3.90 -11.24 2.23
CA PRO A 156 -3.60 -10.71 3.56
C PRO A 156 -4.59 -9.62 3.97
N SER A 157 -4.86 -9.56 5.27
CA SER A 157 -5.67 -8.50 5.88
C SER A 157 -4.92 -7.85 7.04
#